data_a02ca7ee96bfbeac27efc951441d117c
#
_entry.id   a02ca7ee96bfbeac27efc951441d117c
#
_cell.length_a   1.000
_cell.length_b   1.000
_cell.length_c   1.000
_cell.angle_alpha   90.00
_cell.angle_beta   90.00
_cell.angle_gamma   90.00
#
_symmetry.space_group_name_H-M   'P 1'
#
loop_
_entity.id
_entity.type
_entity.pdbx_description
1 polymer ?
#
loop_
_entity_poly.entity_id
_entity_poly.type
_entity_poly.pdbx_seq_one_letter_code
_entity_poly.pdbx_strand_id
1 'polypeptide(L)'
;TDFDPEEQERGITIYSAAVSFRWGDALVNLIDTPGHVDFTAEVERSLRVLDGAVVVFSGREGVEAQSETVWRQADRYGVPRLALVNKLDREGADFFGVVKQIEERLKARPLVLQVPLGMGPPHVADPFRGLVDLVTMELLTFPPKEEALADDRRGLEVSRGPIPAELAELAEEWREQLVATLFDYSDEVAELALAEAEIPPDLMRKVIREATLARMVVPVFGGSALDCIGVQPVLDAVAAYLPSPADVPPVEGLDPAKKTPVTISRPPDPKAPFCGLVFKI
;
A
#
# COMPACT_ATOMS: atom_id res chain seq x y z
N THR A 1 -14.25 -4.92 9.58
CA THR A 1 -14.10 -3.92 10.65
C THR A 1 -15.40 -3.20 10.99
N ASP A 2 -16.45 -3.34 10.19
CA ASP A 2 -17.76 -2.70 10.40
C ASP A 2 -18.52 -3.48 11.50
N PHE A 3 -18.26 -3.13 12.75
CA PHE A 3 -18.84 -3.77 13.93
C PHE A 3 -20.14 -3.11 14.39
N ASP A 4 -20.39 -1.86 13.99
CA ASP A 4 -21.58 -1.11 14.35
C ASP A 4 -22.78 -1.58 13.48
N PRO A 5 -23.97 -1.82 14.05
CA PRO A 5 -25.16 -2.20 13.30
C PRO A 5 -25.54 -1.18 12.19
N GLU A 6 -25.28 0.10 12.41
CA GLU A 6 -25.57 1.15 11.42
C GLU A 6 -24.62 1.05 10.20
N GLU A 7 -23.34 0.69 10.42
CA GLU A 7 -22.37 0.41 9.34
C GLU A 7 -22.79 -0.79 8.51
N GLN A 8 -23.24 -1.86 9.18
CA GLN A 8 -23.69 -3.08 8.52
C GLN A 8 -24.99 -2.86 7.70
N GLU A 9 -25.93 -2.07 8.24
CA GLU A 9 -27.18 -1.74 7.54
C GLU A 9 -26.93 -0.84 6.31
N ARG A 10 -26.04 0.14 6.43
CA ARG A 10 -25.70 1.07 5.35
C ARG A 10 -24.67 0.52 4.36
N GLY A 11 -23.90 -0.50 4.75
CA GLY A 11 -22.81 -1.07 3.95
C GLY A 11 -21.64 -0.12 3.73
N ILE A 12 -21.40 0.82 4.69
CA ILE A 12 -20.30 1.78 4.67
C ILE A 12 -19.67 1.88 6.06
N THR A 13 -18.36 2.07 6.11
CA THR A 13 -17.63 2.38 7.35
C THR A 13 -17.94 3.80 7.80
N ILE A 14 -18.34 3.99 9.06
CA ILE A 14 -18.66 5.28 9.66
C ILE A 14 -17.58 5.66 10.67
N TYR A 15 -17.13 4.70 11.48
CA TYR A 15 -16.16 4.89 12.54
C TYR A 15 -14.83 4.22 12.19
N SER A 16 -13.73 4.87 12.54
CA SER A 16 -12.42 4.20 12.42
C SER A 16 -12.34 3.04 13.40
N ALA A 17 -11.94 1.86 12.92
CA ALA A 17 -11.74 0.66 13.73
C ALA A 17 -10.27 0.24 13.71
N ALA A 18 -9.77 -0.27 14.83
CA ALA A 18 -8.40 -0.77 14.94
C ALA A 18 -8.39 -2.28 15.14
N VAL A 19 -7.58 -2.97 14.34
CA VAL A 19 -7.38 -4.41 14.42
C VAL A 19 -5.88 -4.71 14.38
N SER A 20 -5.42 -5.63 15.23
CA SER A 20 -4.02 -6.07 15.25
C SER A 20 -3.91 -7.51 14.79
N PHE A 21 -2.93 -7.78 13.92
CA PHE A 21 -2.62 -9.13 13.44
C PHE A 21 -1.13 -9.28 13.14
N ARG A 22 -0.69 -10.54 13.03
CA ARG A 22 0.68 -10.86 12.62
C ARG A 22 0.72 -11.19 11.13
N TRP A 23 1.73 -10.62 10.44
CA TRP A 23 2.06 -10.97 9.08
C TRP A 23 3.57 -11.19 8.98
N GLY A 24 3.99 -12.43 8.70
CA GLY A 24 5.38 -12.82 8.84
C GLY A 24 5.89 -12.52 10.26
N ASP A 25 7.01 -11.83 10.35
CA ASP A 25 7.61 -11.40 11.63
C ASP A 25 7.06 -10.05 12.13
N ALA A 26 6.24 -9.38 11.34
CA ALA A 26 5.69 -8.08 11.69
C ALA A 26 4.38 -8.19 12.49
N LEU A 27 4.20 -7.30 13.47
CA LEU A 27 2.90 -7.02 14.09
C LEU A 27 2.31 -5.79 13.41
N VAL A 28 1.20 -5.98 12.72
CA VAL A 28 0.49 -4.91 12.02
C VAL A 28 -0.68 -4.43 12.86
N ASN A 29 -0.74 -3.13 13.14
CA ASN A 29 -1.89 -2.48 13.74
C ASN A 29 -2.62 -1.72 12.62
N LEU A 30 -3.68 -2.30 12.11
CA LEU A 30 -4.48 -1.72 11.03
C LEU A 30 -5.54 -0.80 11.62
N ILE A 31 -5.59 0.44 11.14
CA ILE A 31 -6.69 1.37 11.39
C ILE A 31 -7.49 1.48 10.09
N ASP A 32 -8.69 0.91 10.09
CA ASP A 32 -9.64 1.07 9.00
C ASP A 32 -10.35 2.41 9.14
N THR A 33 -10.39 3.20 8.06
CA THR A 33 -10.93 4.55 8.05
C THR A 33 -12.09 4.67 7.08
N PRO A 34 -13.16 5.44 7.43
CA PRO A 34 -14.27 5.65 6.53
C PRO A 34 -13.84 6.31 5.23
N GLY A 35 -14.39 5.83 4.11
CA GLY A 35 -14.14 6.37 2.77
C GLY A 35 -15.10 7.49 2.35
N HIS A 36 -16.14 7.80 3.15
CA HIS A 36 -17.17 8.77 2.77
C HIS A 36 -16.81 10.20 3.17
N VAL A 37 -17.19 11.19 2.33
CA VAL A 37 -16.86 12.61 2.51
C VAL A 37 -17.31 13.18 3.86
N ASP A 38 -18.43 12.71 4.39
CA ASP A 38 -19.00 13.21 5.64
C ASP A 38 -18.13 12.85 6.87
N PHE A 39 -17.24 11.87 6.74
CA PHE A 39 -16.40 11.37 7.83
C PHE A 39 -14.93 11.80 7.72
N THR A 40 -14.64 12.87 6.99
CA THR A 40 -13.28 13.40 6.79
C THR A 40 -12.54 13.69 8.11
N ALA A 41 -13.25 14.10 9.15
CA ALA A 41 -12.67 14.35 10.46
C ALA A 41 -12.12 13.08 11.14
N GLU A 42 -12.77 11.93 10.94
CA GLU A 42 -12.28 10.64 11.46
C GLU A 42 -10.99 10.22 10.72
N VAL A 43 -10.94 10.43 9.41
CA VAL A 43 -9.75 10.19 8.59
C VAL A 43 -8.59 11.07 9.06
N GLU A 44 -8.83 12.38 9.26
CA GLU A 44 -7.80 13.32 9.72
C GLU A 44 -7.25 12.97 11.11
N ARG A 45 -8.10 12.53 12.03
CA ARG A 45 -7.66 12.04 13.34
C ARG A 45 -6.76 10.83 13.23
N SER A 46 -7.13 9.87 12.38
CA SER A 46 -6.35 8.65 12.13
C SER A 46 -5.00 8.96 11.50
N LEU A 47 -4.93 9.85 10.50
CA LEU A 47 -3.68 10.24 9.83
C LEU A 47 -2.62 10.82 10.79
N ARG A 48 -3.02 11.35 11.94
CA ARG A 48 -2.08 11.88 12.94
C ARG A 48 -1.28 10.82 13.68
N VAL A 49 -1.73 9.57 13.63
CA VAL A 49 -1.14 8.45 14.38
C VAL A 49 -0.66 7.32 13.47
N LEU A 50 -0.86 7.44 12.15
CA LEU A 50 -0.40 6.45 11.19
C LEU A 50 1.09 6.61 10.92
N ASP A 51 1.81 5.49 10.94
CA ASP A 51 3.19 5.41 10.45
C ASP A 51 3.22 5.37 8.92
N GLY A 52 2.26 4.68 8.31
CA GLY A 52 2.10 4.58 6.86
C GLY A 52 0.66 4.29 6.48
N ALA A 53 0.32 4.36 5.20
CA ALA A 53 -1.03 4.13 4.71
C ALA A 53 -1.06 3.28 3.44
N VAL A 54 -2.13 2.50 3.28
CA VAL A 54 -2.51 1.89 1.99
C VAL A 54 -3.74 2.62 1.48
N VAL A 55 -3.58 3.32 0.36
CA VAL A 55 -4.69 4.01 -0.31
C VAL A 55 -5.30 3.07 -1.35
N VAL A 56 -6.59 2.78 -1.20
CA VAL A 56 -7.31 1.87 -2.08
C VAL A 56 -8.09 2.67 -3.12
N PHE A 57 -7.75 2.47 -4.39
CA PHE A 57 -8.47 3.01 -5.53
C PHE A 57 -9.32 1.93 -6.18
N SER A 58 -10.47 2.30 -6.71
CA SER A 58 -11.24 1.37 -7.53
C SER A 58 -10.67 1.34 -8.96
N GLY A 59 -10.43 0.14 -9.48
CA GLY A 59 -10.01 -0.02 -10.88
C GLY A 59 -11.06 0.48 -11.89
N ARG A 60 -12.32 0.57 -11.46
CA ARG A 60 -13.42 1.04 -12.30
C ARG A 60 -13.67 2.54 -12.19
N GLU A 61 -13.74 3.07 -10.96
CA GLU A 61 -14.05 4.47 -10.69
C GLU A 61 -12.80 5.37 -10.75
N GLY A 62 -11.60 4.80 -10.54
CA GLY A 62 -10.34 5.54 -10.56
C GLY A 62 -10.14 6.44 -9.35
N VAL A 63 -9.50 7.58 -9.59
CA VAL A 63 -9.27 8.62 -8.57
C VAL A 63 -10.50 9.52 -8.47
N GLU A 64 -11.16 9.50 -7.33
CA GLU A 64 -12.34 10.32 -7.04
C GLU A 64 -11.96 11.58 -6.24
N ALA A 65 -12.89 12.54 -6.13
CA ALA A 65 -12.68 13.78 -5.37
C ALA A 65 -12.34 13.51 -3.90
N GLN A 66 -12.92 12.45 -3.32
CA GLN A 66 -12.61 12.02 -1.97
C GLN A 66 -11.15 11.55 -1.85
N SER A 67 -10.68 10.77 -2.83
CA SER A 67 -9.28 10.33 -2.88
C SER A 67 -8.31 11.50 -2.87
N GLU A 68 -8.60 12.57 -3.63
CA GLU A 68 -7.77 13.78 -3.65
C GLU A 68 -7.75 14.49 -2.29
N THR A 69 -8.88 14.54 -1.59
CA THR A 69 -8.98 15.18 -0.28
C THR A 69 -8.13 14.43 0.77
N VAL A 70 -8.32 13.11 0.86
CA VAL A 70 -7.56 12.26 1.80
C VAL A 70 -6.07 12.27 1.45
N TRP A 71 -5.74 12.27 0.15
CA TRP A 71 -4.36 12.34 -0.31
C TRP A 71 -3.63 13.59 0.17
N ARG A 72 -4.26 14.77 0.00
CA ARG A 72 -3.70 16.06 0.48
C ARG A 72 -3.56 16.09 2.00
N GLN A 73 -4.50 15.48 2.73
CA GLN A 73 -4.36 15.35 4.19
C GLN A 73 -3.17 14.48 4.54
N ALA A 74 -2.99 13.32 3.89
CA ALA A 74 -1.82 12.46 4.11
C ALA A 74 -0.49 13.17 3.77
N ASP A 75 -0.46 14.02 2.74
CA ASP A 75 0.70 14.88 2.44
C ASP A 75 1.02 15.84 3.58
N ARG A 76 -0.02 16.48 4.14
CA ARG A 76 0.13 17.42 5.26
C ARG A 76 0.73 16.77 6.50
N TYR A 77 0.35 15.51 6.77
CA TYR A 77 0.89 14.74 7.91
C TYR A 77 2.17 13.97 7.57
N GLY A 78 2.64 14.06 6.34
CA GLY A 78 3.87 13.42 5.92
C GLY A 78 3.83 11.88 5.92
N VAL A 79 2.64 11.29 5.73
CA VAL A 79 2.43 9.84 5.80
C VAL A 79 2.91 9.17 4.51
N PRO A 80 3.93 8.28 4.54
CA PRO A 80 4.30 7.44 3.41
C PRO A 80 3.17 6.50 3.04
N ARG A 81 3.02 6.16 1.75
CA ARG A 81 1.88 5.36 1.34
C ARG A 81 2.17 4.41 0.19
N LEU A 82 1.38 3.35 0.15
CA LEU A 82 1.22 2.44 -0.96
C LEU A 82 -0.13 2.71 -1.62
N ALA A 83 -0.27 2.37 -2.89
CA ALA A 83 -1.54 2.41 -3.61
C ALA A 83 -1.96 0.98 -4.01
N LEU A 84 -3.21 0.63 -3.77
CA LEU A 84 -3.83 -0.59 -4.26
C LEU A 84 -4.95 -0.24 -5.23
N VAL A 85 -4.81 -0.64 -6.48
CA VAL A 85 -5.90 -0.60 -7.46
C VAL A 85 -6.72 -1.88 -7.31
N ASN A 86 -7.83 -1.76 -6.60
CA ASN A 86 -8.74 -2.84 -6.23
C ASN A 86 -9.87 -2.99 -7.25
N LYS A 87 -10.64 -4.08 -7.16
CA LYS A 87 -11.77 -4.40 -8.02
C LYS A 87 -11.36 -4.63 -9.49
N LEU A 88 -10.18 -5.19 -9.71
CA LEU A 88 -9.74 -5.54 -11.08
C LEU A 88 -10.55 -6.69 -11.71
N ASP A 89 -11.34 -7.41 -10.90
CA ASP A 89 -12.34 -8.41 -11.28
C ASP A 89 -13.62 -7.82 -11.86
N ARG A 90 -13.81 -6.50 -11.82
CA ARG A 90 -15.06 -5.85 -12.25
C ARG A 90 -15.03 -5.42 -13.70
N GLU A 91 -16.21 -5.44 -14.33
CA GLU A 91 -16.38 -4.93 -15.69
C GLU A 91 -16.01 -3.44 -15.77
N GLY A 92 -15.19 -3.09 -16.77
CA GLY A 92 -14.68 -1.73 -16.95
C GLY A 92 -13.51 -1.36 -16.05
N ALA A 93 -12.87 -2.34 -15.39
CA ALA A 93 -11.63 -2.10 -14.66
C ALA A 93 -10.49 -1.70 -15.61
N ASP A 94 -9.74 -0.65 -15.25
CA ASP A 94 -8.61 -0.13 -16.01
C ASP A 94 -7.47 0.23 -15.04
N PHE A 95 -6.57 -0.72 -14.82
CA PHE A 95 -5.41 -0.54 -13.93
C PHE A 95 -4.52 0.62 -14.38
N PHE A 96 -4.17 0.64 -15.66
CA PHE A 96 -3.22 1.62 -16.20
C PHE A 96 -3.81 3.03 -16.24
N GLY A 97 -5.11 3.14 -16.55
CA GLY A 97 -5.83 4.42 -16.46
C GLY A 97 -5.86 4.97 -15.05
N VAL A 98 -5.99 4.13 -14.01
CA VAL A 98 -5.92 4.55 -12.61
C VAL A 98 -4.51 5.00 -12.23
N VAL A 99 -3.46 4.28 -12.66
CA VAL A 99 -2.06 4.68 -12.45
C VAL A 99 -1.80 6.08 -13.03
N LYS A 100 -2.25 6.32 -14.26
CA LYS A 100 -2.15 7.62 -14.90
C LYS A 100 -2.92 8.72 -14.13
N GLN A 101 -4.11 8.42 -13.62
CA GLN A 101 -4.86 9.36 -12.78
C GLN A 101 -4.16 9.68 -11.46
N ILE A 102 -3.48 8.72 -10.84
CA ILE A 102 -2.66 8.96 -9.64
C ILE A 102 -1.58 9.98 -9.96
N GLU A 103 -0.89 9.85 -11.09
CA GLU A 103 0.13 10.80 -11.51
C GLU A 103 -0.46 12.18 -11.83
N GLU A 104 -1.48 12.24 -12.68
CA GLU A 104 -2.02 13.49 -13.21
C GLU A 104 -2.82 14.29 -12.18
N ARG A 105 -3.67 13.62 -11.38
CA ARG A 105 -4.60 14.28 -10.45
C ARG A 105 -4.03 14.46 -9.06
N LEU A 106 -3.27 13.46 -8.55
CA LEU A 106 -2.68 13.53 -7.22
C LEU A 106 -1.27 14.13 -7.23
N LYS A 107 -0.69 14.37 -8.42
CA LYS A 107 0.70 14.87 -8.59
C LYS A 107 1.71 13.98 -7.86
N ALA A 108 1.40 12.69 -7.76
CA ALA A 108 2.28 11.68 -7.19
C ALA A 108 3.17 11.07 -8.28
N ARG A 109 4.21 10.40 -7.88
CA ARG A 109 5.05 9.56 -8.77
C ARG A 109 4.72 8.10 -8.51
N PRO A 110 3.78 7.49 -9.26
CA PRO A 110 3.44 6.08 -9.07
C PRO A 110 4.63 5.20 -9.49
N LEU A 111 4.94 4.22 -8.67
CA LEU A 111 5.95 3.21 -8.93
C LEU A 111 5.24 1.86 -9.08
N VAL A 112 4.93 1.47 -10.31
CA VAL A 112 4.21 0.23 -10.58
C VAL A 112 5.10 -0.96 -10.24
N LEU A 113 4.68 -1.77 -9.27
CA LEU A 113 5.41 -2.98 -8.86
C LEU A 113 4.77 -4.26 -9.41
N GLN A 114 3.54 -4.16 -9.90
CA GLN A 114 2.81 -5.30 -10.44
C GLN A 114 1.99 -4.90 -11.66
N VAL A 115 1.89 -5.77 -12.64
CA VAL A 115 0.95 -5.63 -13.76
C VAL A 115 -0.07 -6.77 -13.74
N PRO A 116 -1.36 -6.50 -14.03
CA PRO A 116 -2.39 -7.52 -13.97
C PRO A 116 -2.34 -8.50 -15.14
N LEU A 117 -2.62 -9.78 -14.88
CA LEU A 117 -2.93 -10.80 -15.88
C LEU A 117 -4.44 -10.77 -16.12
N GLY A 118 -4.86 -10.07 -17.17
CA GLY A 118 -6.24 -9.80 -17.48
C GLY A 118 -6.90 -8.77 -16.56
N MET A 119 -8.08 -8.31 -16.91
CA MET A 119 -8.93 -7.42 -16.12
C MET A 119 -10.40 -7.70 -16.42
N GLY A 120 -11.24 -7.59 -15.40
CA GLY A 120 -12.68 -7.83 -15.52
C GLY A 120 -13.12 -9.20 -15.00
N PRO A 121 -14.45 -9.45 -15.05
CA PRO A 121 -15.06 -10.65 -14.50
C PRO A 121 -14.80 -11.91 -15.35
N PRO A 122 -15.10 -13.11 -14.83
CA PRO A 122 -14.80 -14.39 -15.52
C PRO A 122 -15.41 -14.57 -16.92
N HIS A 123 -16.44 -13.81 -17.29
CA HIS A 123 -17.12 -13.94 -18.58
C HIS A 123 -16.57 -13.03 -19.68
N VAL A 124 -15.59 -12.16 -19.40
CA VAL A 124 -14.91 -11.37 -20.46
C VAL A 124 -13.82 -12.18 -21.14
N ALA A 125 -13.32 -11.69 -22.26
CA ALA A 125 -12.31 -12.39 -23.05
C ALA A 125 -11.00 -12.62 -22.31
N ASP A 126 -10.57 -11.68 -21.46
CA ASP A 126 -9.37 -11.76 -20.65
C ASP A 126 -9.66 -11.35 -19.19
N PRO A 127 -10.23 -12.27 -18.37
CA PRO A 127 -10.59 -11.98 -16.99
C PRO A 127 -9.37 -11.82 -16.10
N PHE A 128 -9.55 -11.14 -14.97
CA PHE A 128 -8.49 -10.99 -13.98
C PHE A 128 -8.16 -12.31 -13.29
N ARG A 129 -6.90 -12.76 -13.37
CA ARG A 129 -6.48 -14.10 -12.92
C ARG A 129 -5.23 -14.09 -12.03
N GLY A 130 -4.47 -13.00 -12.03
CA GLY A 130 -3.20 -12.93 -11.31
C GLY A 130 -2.47 -11.63 -11.57
N LEU A 131 -1.22 -11.58 -11.12
CA LEU A 131 -0.37 -10.41 -11.19
C LEU A 131 1.05 -10.82 -11.59
N VAL A 132 1.72 -10.02 -12.37
CA VAL A 132 3.16 -10.16 -12.61
C VAL A 132 3.90 -9.25 -11.64
N ASP A 133 4.77 -9.81 -10.81
CA ASP A 133 5.68 -9.08 -9.92
C ASP A 133 6.87 -8.57 -10.75
N LEU A 134 6.99 -7.26 -10.88
CA LEU A 134 8.05 -6.62 -11.66
C LEU A 134 9.39 -6.58 -10.91
N VAL A 135 9.44 -6.86 -9.62
CA VAL A 135 10.70 -6.94 -8.87
C VAL A 135 11.39 -8.29 -9.10
N THR A 136 10.63 -9.37 -9.15
CA THR A 136 11.15 -10.73 -9.35
C THR A 136 10.96 -11.27 -10.76
N MET A 137 10.15 -10.59 -11.59
CA MET A 137 9.75 -11.04 -12.94
C MET A 137 9.11 -12.42 -12.90
N GLU A 138 8.14 -12.59 -12.01
CA GLU A 138 7.38 -13.83 -11.84
C GLU A 138 5.87 -13.57 -11.91
N LEU A 139 5.14 -14.53 -12.44
CA LEU A 139 3.67 -14.55 -12.32
C LEU A 139 3.27 -15.00 -10.92
N LEU A 140 2.42 -14.21 -10.29
CA LEU A 140 1.76 -14.53 -9.03
C LEU A 140 0.34 -15.04 -9.30
N THR A 141 0.03 -16.25 -8.83
CA THR A 141 -1.32 -16.80 -8.82
C THR A 141 -1.76 -17.10 -7.41
N PHE A 142 -3.06 -16.98 -7.17
CA PHE A 142 -3.64 -16.99 -5.84
C PHE A 142 -4.59 -18.18 -5.68
N PRO A 143 -4.75 -18.71 -4.46
CA PRO A 143 -5.69 -19.78 -4.21
C PRO A 143 -7.13 -19.33 -4.48
N PRO A 144 -8.05 -20.26 -4.81
CA PRO A 144 -9.47 -19.96 -4.89
C PRO A 144 -10.00 -19.30 -3.62
N LYS A 145 -11.01 -18.43 -3.75
CA LYS A 145 -11.57 -17.66 -2.63
C LYS A 145 -12.01 -18.54 -1.45
N GLU A 146 -12.58 -19.70 -1.74
CA GLU A 146 -13.04 -20.66 -0.73
C GLU A 146 -11.86 -21.17 0.12
N GLU A 147 -10.68 -21.36 -0.48
CA GLU A 147 -9.46 -21.75 0.22
C GLU A 147 -8.82 -20.56 0.92
N ALA A 148 -8.87 -19.37 0.29
CA ALA A 148 -8.33 -18.13 0.86
C ALA A 148 -9.05 -17.72 2.15
N LEU A 149 -10.33 -18.05 2.28
CA LEU A 149 -11.15 -17.77 3.48
C LEU A 149 -11.17 -18.94 4.48
N ALA A 150 -10.54 -20.06 4.16
CA ALA A 150 -10.45 -21.19 5.08
C ALA A 150 -9.47 -20.87 6.24
N ASP A 151 -9.81 -21.34 7.45
CA ASP A 151 -9.07 -21.06 8.70
C ASP A 151 -7.75 -21.86 8.84
N ASP A 152 -7.15 -22.31 7.74
CA ASP A 152 -6.02 -23.25 7.75
C ASP A 152 -4.73 -22.74 7.09
N ARG A 153 -4.59 -21.45 6.87
CA ARG A 153 -3.45 -20.77 6.21
C ARG A 153 -3.19 -21.13 4.74
N ARG A 154 -3.87 -22.09 4.13
CA ARG A 154 -3.69 -22.44 2.70
C ARG A 154 -4.00 -21.26 1.78
N GLY A 155 -4.93 -20.40 2.18
CA GLY A 155 -5.27 -19.18 1.46
C GLY A 155 -4.23 -18.05 1.54
N LEU A 156 -3.16 -18.23 2.30
CA LEU A 156 -2.07 -17.25 2.38
C LEU A 156 -0.95 -17.54 1.38
N GLU A 157 -0.94 -18.72 0.77
CA GLU A 157 0.12 -19.14 -0.14
C GLU A 157 -0.11 -18.54 -1.54
N VAL A 158 0.89 -17.81 -2.01
CA VAL A 158 0.95 -17.25 -3.37
C VAL A 158 1.87 -18.14 -4.19
N SER A 159 1.34 -18.72 -5.26
CA SER A 159 2.13 -19.52 -6.20
C SER A 159 2.89 -18.59 -7.15
N ARG A 160 4.16 -18.92 -7.42
CA ARG A 160 5.05 -18.20 -8.32
C ARG A 160 5.40 -19.06 -9.51
N GLY A 161 5.43 -18.45 -10.69
CA GLY A 161 5.72 -19.17 -11.92
C GLY A 161 6.24 -18.25 -13.02
N PRO A 162 6.53 -18.82 -14.20
CA PRO A 162 7.00 -18.05 -15.35
C PRO A 162 5.91 -17.12 -15.87
N ILE A 163 6.32 -15.96 -16.40
CA ILE A 163 5.43 -15.00 -17.05
C ILE A 163 4.92 -15.61 -18.36
N PRO A 164 3.60 -15.60 -18.63
CA PRO A 164 3.05 -16.03 -19.91
C PRO A 164 3.60 -15.20 -21.08
N ALA A 165 3.80 -15.85 -22.25
CA ALA A 165 4.38 -15.20 -23.41
C ALA A 165 3.60 -13.95 -23.87
N GLU A 166 2.27 -13.97 -23.70
CA GLU A 166 1.40 -12.83 -24.01
C GLU A 166 1.62 -11.59 -23.13
N LEU A 167 2.23 -11.76 -21.95
CA LEU A 167 2.54 -10.66 -21.01
C LEU A 167 4.02 -10.30 -20.97
N ALA A 168 4.88 -11.06 -21.62
CA ALA A 168 6.32 -10.87 -21.50
C ALA A 168 6.75 -9.45 -21.94
N GLU A 169 6.29 -8.99 -23.10
CA GLU A 169 6.59 -7.65 -23.62
C GLU A 169 6.09 -6.54 -22.68
N LEU A 170 4.86 -6.65 -22.20
CA LEU A 170 4.28 -5.69 -21.26
C LEU A 170 5.05 -5.67 -19.92
N ALA A 171 5.41 -6.84 -19.40
CA ALA A 171 6.16 -6.95 -18.16
C ALA A 171 7.56 -6.33 -18.28
N GLU A 172 8.25 -6.58 -19.41
CA GLU A 172 9.55 -5.94 -19.66
C GLU A 172 9.44 -4.42 -19.77
N GLU A 173 8.46 -3.89 -20.52
CA GLU A 173 8.24 -2.45 -20.62
C GLU A 173 8.05 -1.80 -19.24
N TRP A 174 7.20 -2.39 -18.40
CA TRP A 174 6.97 -1.85 -17.05
C TRP A 174 8.16 -2.09 -16.11
N ARG A 175 8.92 -3.16 -16.30
CA ARG A 175 10.18 -3.38 -15.58
C ARG A 175 11.21 -2.30 -15.93
N GLU A 176 11.36 -1.96 -17.21
CA GLU A 176 12.25 -0.87 -17.64
C GLU A 176 11.84 0.48 -17.03
N GLN A 177 10.55 0.79 -17.00
CA GLN A 177 10.04 2.01 -16.35
C GLN A 177 10.30 2.02 -14.84
N LEU A 178 10.13 0.87 -14.17
CA LEU A 178 10.47 0.70 -12.76
C LEU A 178 11.96 0.98 -12.52
N VAL A 179 12.84 0.36 -13.27
CA VAL A 179 14.29 0.53 -13.16
C VAL A 179 14.68 1.98 -13.46
N ALA A 180 14.13 2.58 -14.53
CA ALA A 180 14.36 3.98 -14.88
C ALA A 180 13.94 4.95 -13.76
N THR A 181 12.88 4.62 -13.04
CA THR A 181 12.48 5.41 -11.88
C THR A 181 13.44 5.25 -10.71
N LEU A 182 13.89 4.03 -10.42
CA LEU A 182 14.84 3.75 -9.33
C LEU A 182 16.24 4.30 -9.59
N PHE A 183 16.60 4.48 -10.86
CA PHE A 183 17.84 5.12 -11.29
C PHE A 183 18.06 6.51 -10.63
N ASP A 184 16.98 7.26 -10.43
CA ASP A 184 17.05 8.59 -9.80
C ASP A 184 17.34 8.54 -8.30
N TYR A 185 17.28 7.35 -7.68
CA TYR A 185 17.38 7.19 -6.22
C TYR A 185 18.55 6.32 -5.76
N SER A 186 19.32 5.71 -6.69
CA SER A 186 20.44 4.85 -6.35
C SER A 186 21.49 4.80 -7.45
N ASP A 187 22.69 5.28 -7.13
CA ASP A 187 23.84 5.18 -8.04
C ASP A 187 24.16 3.73 -8.38
N GLU A 188 24.02 2.80 -7.41
CA GLU A 188 24.27 1.37 -7.63
C GLU A 188 23.28 0.77 -8.64
N VAL A 189 21.99 1.12 -8.56
CA VAL A 189 20.98 0.71 -9.55
C VAL A 189 21.32 1.34 -10.92
N ALA A 190 21.74 2.61 -10.93
CA ALA A 190 22.11 3.30 -12.14
C ALA A 190 23.32 2.65 -12.84
N GLU A 191 24.36 2.30 -12.10
CA GLU A 191 25.54 1.61 -12.62
C GLU A 191 25.21 0.24 -13.21
N LEU A 192 24.39 -0.57 -12.51
CA LEU A 192 23.97 -1.88 -13.00
C LEU A 192 23.10 -1.76 -14.25
N ALA A 193 22.14 -0.82 -14.26
CA ALA A 193 21.28 -0.60 -15.42
C ALA A 193 22.08 -0.15 -16.67
N LEU A 194 23.04 0.77 -16.51
CA LEU A 194 23.92 1.23 -17.59
C LEU A 194 24.84 0.12 -18.11
N ALA A 195 25.20 -0.82 -17.25
CA ALA A 195 26.02 -1.98 -17.62
C ALA A 195 25.19 -3.13 -18.22
N GLU A 196 23.87 -2.95 -18.38
CA GLU A 196 22.92 -4.01 -18.79
C GLU A 196 23.05 -5.27 -17.89
N ALA A 197 23.42 -5.07 -16.62
CA ALA A 197 23.57 -6.15 -15.66
C ALA A 197 22.25 -6.41 -14.91
N GLU A 198 22.09 -7.62 -14.43
CA GLU A 198 20.94 -7.98 -13.60
C GLU A 198 20.95 -7.21 -12.28
N ILE A 199 19.84 -6.53 -11.96
CA ILE A 199 19.67 -5.80 -10.71
C ILE A 199 19.05 -6.76 -9.69
N PRO A 200 19.74 -7.07 -8.58
CA PRO A 200 19.24 -7.99 -7.57
C PRO A 200 17.90 -7.50 -6.97
N PRO A 201 16.90 -8.38 -6.81
CA PRO A 201 15.61 -8.02 -6.21
C PRO A 201 15.73 -7.36 -4.83
N ASP A 202 16.70 -7.77 -4.01
CA ASP A 202 16.91 -7.20 -2.69
C ASP A 202 17.42 -5.76 -2.73
N LEU A 203 18.29 -5.44 -3.70
CA LEU A 203 18.72 -4.06 -3.95
C LEU A 203 17.52 -3.21 -4.38
N MET A 204 16.70 -3.70 -5.30
CA MET A 204 15.49 -2.99 -5.70
C MET A 204 14.56 -2.73 -4.53
N ARG A 205 14.27 -3.76 -3.72
CA ARG A 205 13.42 -3.61 -2.52
C ARG A 205 13.95 -2.56 -1.55
N LYS A 206 15.27 -2.53 -1.34
CA LYS A 206 15.92 -1.52 -0.51
C LYS A 206 15.68 -0.12 -1.05
N VAL A 207 15.94 0.13 -2.34
CA VAL A 207 15.77 1.44 -2.96
C VAL A 207 14.30 1.86 -3.00
N ILE A 208 13.38 0.94 -3.30
CA ILE A 208 11.93 1.18 -3.25
C ILE A 208 11.52 1.62 -1.84
N ARG A 209 12.01 0.94 -0.78
CA ARG A 209 11.74 1.33 0.60
C ARG A 209 12.25 2.74 0.90
N GLU A 210 13.50 3.03 0.59
CA GLU A 210 14.12 4.34 0.85
C GLU A 210 13.35 5.46 0.14
N ALA A 211 13.02 5.29 -1.14
CA ALA A 211 12.24 6.26 -1.92
C ALA A 211 10.80 6.42 -1.40
N THR A 212 10.17 5.33 -0.91
CA THR A 212 8.83 5.35 -0.31
C THR A 212 8.82 6.09 1.02
N LEU A 213 9.79 5.80 1.91
CA LEU A 213 9.92 6.48 3.20
C LEU A 213 10.22 7.97 3.03
N ALA A 214 11.00 8.32 2.02
CA ALA A 214 11.23 9.72 1.61
C ALA A 214 10.02 10.37 0.92
N ARG A 215 8.95 9.61 0.65
CA ARG A 215 7.72 10.05 -0.06
C ARG A 215 7.99 10.56 -1.48
N MET A 216 9.04 10.07 -2.09
CA MET A 216 9.41 10.44 -3.46
C MET A 216 8.64 9.64 -4.50
N VAL A 217 8.23 8.41 -4.14
CA VAL A 217 7.45 7.51 -4.98
C VAL A 217 6.30 6.89 -4.18
N VAL A 218 5.33 6.37 -4.91
CA VAL A 218 4.21 5.60 -4.35
C VAL A 218 4.15 4.24 -5.03
N PRO A 219 4.56 3.16 -4.35
CA PRO A 219 4.42 1.81 -4.87
C PRO A 219 2.96 1.47 -5.18
N VAL A 220 2.69 0.96 -6.38
CA VAL A 220 1.35 0.63 -6.86
C VAL A 220 1.21 -0.87 -7.06
N PHE A 221 0.13 -1.40 -6.51
CA PHE A 221 -0.27 -2.81 -6.57
C PHE A 221 -1.64 -2.95 -7.21
N GLY A 222 -1.92 -4.12 -7.76
CA GLY A 222 -3.23 -4.49 -8.27
C GLY A 222 -3.90 -5.57 -7.45
N GLY A 223 -5.24 -5.70 -7.54
CA GLY A 223 -5.91 -6.81 -6.89
C GLY A 223 -7.43 -6.80 -6.97
N SER A 224 -8.01 -7.86 -6.43
CA SER A 224 -9.42 -8.00 -6.06
C SER A 224 -9.51 -8.48 -4.61
N ALA A 225 -9.76 -7.55 -3.69
CA ALA A 225 -9.89 -7.89 -2.28
C ALA A 225 -11.08 -8.82 -2.02
N LEU A 226 -12.15 -8.72 -2.82
CA LEU A 226 -13.32 -9.59 -2.73
C LEU A 226 -12.98 -11.06 -3.03
N ASP A 227 -12.08 -11.28 -3.99
CA ASP A 227 -11.64 -12.61 -4.42
C ASP A 227 -10.31 -13.03 -3.79
N CYS A 228 -9.81 -12.25 -2.82
CA CYS A 228 -8.54 -12.47 -2.11
C CYS A 228 -7.30 -12.49 -3.03
N ILE A 229 -7.39 -11.89 -4.22
CA ILE A 229 -6.28 -11.80 -5.19
C ILE A 229 -5.48 -10.51 -4.93
N GLY A 230 -4.17 -10.63 -4.76
CA GLY A 230 -3.25 -9.49 -4.60
C GLY A 230 -3.18 -8.92 -3.18
N VAL A 231 -3.92 -9.44 -2.21
CA VAL A 231 -3.90 -8.97 -0.81
C VAL A 231 -2.58 -9.33 -0.13
N GLN A 232 -2.08 -10.54 -0.33
CA GLN A 232 -0.85 -11.04 0.28
C GLN A 232 0.38 -10.19 -0.11
N PRO A 233 0.63 -9.89 -1.40
CA PRO A 233 1.72 -9.00 -1.80
C PRO A 233 1.60 -7.58 -1.22
N VAL A 234 0.40 -7.06 -1.02
CA VAL A 234 0.19 -5.76 -0.36
C VAL A 234 0.60 -5.83 1.11
N LEU A 235 0.27 -6.92 1.81
CA LEU A 235 0.69 -7.11 3.19
C LEU A 235 2.22 -7.29 3.31
N ASP A 236 2.84 -8.01 2.36
CA ASP A 236 4.30 -8.09 2.25
C ASP A 236 4.92 -6.70 2.04
N ALA A 237 4.31 -5.88 1.16
CA ALA A 237 4.75 -4.53 0.88
C ALA A 237 4.57 -3.58 2.07
N VAL A 238 3.52 -3.72 2.87
CA VAL A 238 3.35 -2.97 4.14
C VAL A 238 4.53 -3.23 5.05
N ALA A 239 4.91 -4.50 5.25
CA ALA A 239 6.05 -4.86 6.08
C ALA A 239 7.39 -4.42 5.48
N ALA A 240 7.53 -4.47 4.14
CA ALA A 240 8.78 -4.18 3.45
C ALA A 240 9.02 -2.68 3.23
N TYR A 241 7.99 -1.89 2.90
CA TYR A 241 8.14 -0.54 2.37
C TYR A 241 7.59 0.57 3.27
N LEU A 242 6.66 0.29 4.18
CA LEU A 242 6.18 1.30 5.11
C LEU A 242 7.05 1.37 6.38
N PRO A 243 7.07 2.52 7.07
CA PRO A 243 7.88 2.68 8.27
C PRO A 243 7.33 1.86 9.43
N SER A 244 8.24 1.40 10.26
CA SER A 244 7.94 0.92 11.61
C SER A 244 8.09 2.04 12.62
N PRO A 245 7.63 1.89 13.87
CA PRO A 245 7.89 2.87 14.92
C PRO A 245 9.37 3.20 15.13
N ALA A 246 10.28 2.29 14.76
CA ALA A 246 11.73 2.52 14.85
C ALA A 246 12.27 3.45 13.75
N ASP A 247 11.55 3.60 12.64
CA ASP A 247 11.91 4.49 11.53
C ASP A 247 11.37 5.93 11.74
N VAL A 248 10.48 6.12 12.73
CA VAL A 248 9.84 7.40 13.01
C VAL A 248 10.67 8.20 14.02
N PRO A 249 10.83 9.54 13.86
CA PRO A 249 11.56 10.34 14.82
C PRO A 249 10.89 10.29 16.21
N PRO A 250 11.68 10.50 17.29
CA PRO A 250 11.13 10.56 18.63
C PRO A 250 10.00 11.60 18.76
N VAL A 251 8.98 11.28 19.54
CA VAL A 251 7.90 12.23 19.83
C VAL A 251 8.42 13.32 20.76
N GLU A 252 8.19 14.57 20.39
CA GLU A 252 8.53 15.74 21.19
C GLU A 252 7.30 16.34 21.87
N GLY A 253 7.45 16.78 23.10
CA GLY A 253 6.39 17.41 23.88
C GLY A 253 6.96 18.36 24.93
N LEU A 254 6.08 19.05 25.63
CA LEU A 254 6.46 19.94 26.74
C LEU A 254 6.29 19.24 28.08
N ASP A 255 7.25 19.41 28.98
CA ASP A 255 7.16 18.90 30.35
C ASP A 255 6.11 19.71 31.16
N PRO A 256 4.96 19.10 31.49
CA PRO A 256 3.90 19.81 32.21
C PRO A 256 4.27 20.16 33.65
N ALA A 257 5.30 19.53 34.21
CA ALA A 257 5.76 19.80 35.60
C ALA A 257 6.66 21.03 35.68
N LYS A 258 7.10 21.60 34.55
CA LYS A 258 7.97 22.78 34.55
C LYS A 258 7.20 24.05 34.28
N LYS A 259 7.45 25.11 35.09
CA LYS A 259 6.85 26.44 34.89
C LYS A 259 7.32 27.13 33.59
N THR A 260 8.54 26.86 33.19
CA THR A 260 9.11 27.26 31.87
C THR A 260 9.00 26.10 30.91
N PRO A 261 8.58 26.31 29.63
CA PRO A 261 8.50 25.25 28.66
C PRO A 261 9.87 24.53 28.48
N VAL A 262 9.90 23.24 28.78
CA VAL A 262 11.07 22.39 28.56
C VAL A 262 10.62 21.28 27.59
N THR A 263 11.28 21.19 26.45
CA THR A 263 11.02 20.11 25.47
C THR A 263 11.53 18.80 26.04
N ILE A 264 10.68 17.79 26.03
CA ILE A 264 11.01 16.40 26.32
C ILE A 264 10.83 15.58 25.05
N SER A 265 11.76 14.67 24.80
CA SER A 265 11.73 13.74 23.68
C SER A 265 11.49 12.32 24.19
N ARG A 266 10.69 11.54 23.44
CA ARG A 266 10.40 10.13 23.74
C ARG A 266 10.70 9.30 22.50
N PRO A 267 11.82 8.54 22.51
CA PRO A 267 12.14 7.61 21.45
C PRO A 267 11.18 6.40 21.48
N PRO A 268 11.00 5.69 20.35
CA PRO A 268 10.23 4.46 20.27
C PRO A 268 11.00 3.27 20.90
N ASP A 269 11.33 3.38 22.17
CA ASP A 269 12.05 2.37 22.94
C ASP A 269 11.10 1.77 23.99
N PRO A 270 10.86 0.43 23.98
CA PRO A 270 10.02 -0.25 24.97
C PRO A 270 10.49 -0.06 26.42
N LYS A 271 11.75 0.32 26.64
CA LYS A 271 12.31 0.60 27.97
C LYS A 271 12.16 2.07 28.39
N ALA A 272 11.77 2.95 27.48
CA ALA A 272 11.53 4.35 27.79
C ALA A 272 10.20 4.52 28.58
N PRO A 273 10.04 5.64 29.33
CA PRO A 273 8.75 5.93 29.97
C PRO A 273 7.63 6.01 28.93
N PHE A 274 6.47 5.43 29.29
CA PHE A 274 5.29 5.42 28.42
C PHE A 274 4.92 6.84 27.96
N CYS A 275 4.63 6.97 26.68
CA CYS A 275 4.07 8.16 26.05
C CYS A 275 3.01 7.72 25.05
N GLY A 276 1.86 8.33 25.07
CA GLY A 276 0.75 7.98 24.17
C GLY A 276 -0.10 9.19 23.83
N LEU A 277 -0.68 9.18 22.63
CA LEU A 277 -1.65 10.15 22.17
C LEU A 277 -3.04 9.51 22.13
N VAL A 278 -4.01 10.09 22.84
CA VAL A 278 -5.43 9.73 22.68
C VAL A 278 -5.96 10.45 21.45
N PHE A 279 -6.28 9.73 20.40
CA PHE A 279 -6.78 10.29 19.13
C PHE A 279 -8.27 10.01 18.88
N LYS A 280 -8.82 9.03 19.61
CA LYS A 280 -10.24 8.66 19.59
C LYS A 280 -10.68 8.18 20.97
N ILE A 281 -11.89 8.49 21.37
CA ILE A 281 -12.55 8.06 22.61
C ILE A 281 -13.83 7.32 22.22
#